data_3f47912a978b6278a219cd3aeaf3fd8d
#
_entry.id   3f47912a978b6278a219cd3aeaf3fd8d
#
_cell.length_a   1.000
_cell.length_b   1.000
_cell.length_c   1.000
_cell.angle_alpha   90.00
_cell.angle_beta   90.00
_cell.angle_gamma   90.00
#
_symmetry.space_group_name_H-M   'P 1'
#
loop_
_entity.id
_entity.type
_entity.pdbx_description
1 polymer ?
#
loop_
_entity_poly.entity_id
_entity_poly.type
_entity_poly.pdbx_seq_one_letter_code
_entity_poly.pdbx_strand_id
1 'polypeptide(L)'
;MVSSLKYLVFVLVAFASQLSLAADITPKMQKNIDVYKTKIVQWAADPVIVNAVKEANARGAIPMMGNAKWREIDPKDPLIQGFETNAAGVLVTKWMNADPKGINKIVVSGNKSQRVAFTSMPAIYIGKGKPNFDEAFSGKVWQQPESKPDPSTQIDTVQIAAPIKDGGEVIGVLLVSLTASNL
;
A
#
# COMPACT_ATOMS: atom_id res chain seq x y z
N MET A 1 68.94 -8.60 -15.85
CA MET A 1 67.87 -7.61 -15.82
C MET A 1 66.63 -8.31 -16.34
N VAL A 2 65.71 -8.70 -15.43
CA VAL A 2 64.46 -9.39 -15.78
C VAL A 2 63.31 -8.42 -15.40
N SER A 3 62.61 -7.95 -16.43
CA SER A 3 61.50 -6.98 -16.28
C SER A 3 60.21 -7.77 -15.99
N SER A 4 59.67 -7.61 -14.78
CA SER A 4 58.39 -8.22 -14.40
C SER A 4 57.24 -7.35 -14.88
N LEU A 5 56.54 -7.84 -15.92
CA LEU A 5 55.31 -7.26 -16.44
C LEU A 5 54.12 -7.67 -15.53
N LYS A 6 53.62 -6.75 -14.72
CA LYS A 6 52.41 -6.95 -13.87
C LYS A 6 51.16 -6.79 -14.72
N TYR A 7 50.45 -7.90 -15.00
CA TYR A 7 49.13 -7.84 -15.62
C TYR A 7 48.08 -7.36 -14.57
N LEU A 8 47.54 -6.18 -14.78
CA LEU A 8 46.41 -5.67 -14.03
C LEU A 8 45.12 -6.21 -14.64
N VAL A 9 44.53 -7.21 -14.01
CA VAL A 9 43.22 -7.75 -14.42
C VAL A 9 42.12 -6.82 -13.88
N PHE A 10 41.52 -6.03 -14.77
CA PHE A 10 40.31 -5.29 -14.49
C PHE A 10 39.10 -6.26 -14.53
N VAL A 11 38.56 -6.62 -13.37
CA VAL A 11 37.27 -7.29 -13.25
C VAL A 11 36.16 -6.25 -13.42
N LEU A 12 35.58 -6.23 -14.61
CA LEU A 12 34.37 -5.44 -14.88
C LEU A 12 33.17 -6.16 -14.23
N VAL A 13 32.76 -5.73 -13.03
CA VAL A 13 31.51 -6.17 -12.42
C VAL A 13 30.38 -5.44 -13.14
N ALA A 14 29.73 -6.11 -14.09
CA ALA A 14 28.51 -5.62 -14.71
C ALA A 14 27.38 -5.69 -13.67
N PHE A 15 27.02 -4.55 -13.09
CA PHE A 15 25.77 -4.37 -12.35
C PHE A 15 24.63 -4.46 -13.37
N ALA A 16 24.05 -5.63 -13.50
CA ALA A 16 22.75 -5.78 -14.16
C ALA A 16 21.70 -5.14 -13.26
N SER A 17 21.42 -3.85 -13.48
CA SER A 17 20.24 -3.19 -12.91
C SER A 17 19.02 -3.94 -13.46
N GLN A 18 18.39 -4.76 -12.63
CA GLN A 18 17.08 -5.34 -12.96
C GLN A 18 16.08 -4.17 -12.97
N LEU A 19 15.84 -3.62 -14.16
CA LEU A 19 14.68 -2.78 -14.42
C LEU A 19 13.45 -3.67 -14.17
N SER A 20 12.81 -3.52 -13.03
CA SER A 20 11.50 -4.09 -12.77
C SER A 20 10.53 -3.44 -13.76
N LEU A 21 10.27 -4.12 -14.86
CA LEU A 21 9.31 -3.69 -15.87
C LEU A 21 7.91 -3.88 -15.29
N ALA A 22 7.12 -2.80 -15.30
CA ALA A 22 5.69 -2.88 -15.05
C ALA A 22 5.10 -3.91 -16.03
N ALA A 23 4.28 -4.84 -15.53
CA ALA A 23 3.68 -5.87 -16.38
C ALA A 23 2.20 -5.55 -16.61
N ASP A 24 1.76 -5.76 -17.85
CA ASP A 24 0.38 -5.55 -18.25
C ASP A 24 -0.58 -6.48 -17.49
N ILE A 25 -1.78 -5.96 -17.22
CA ILE A 25 -2.85 -6.73 -16.62
C ILE A 25 -3.51 -7.59 -17.71
N THR A 26 -3.34 -8.90 -17.59
CA THR A 26 -3.96 -9.86 -18.54
C THR A 26 -5.48 -9.94 -18.31
N PRO A 27 -6.26 -10.42 -19.30
CA PRO A 27 -7.72 -10.65 -19.12
C PRO A 27 -8.06 -11.57 -17.95
N LYS A 28 -7.22 -12.58 -17.66
CA LYS A 28 -7.39 -13.46 -16.50
C LYS A 28 -7.20 -12.70 -15.20
N MET A 29 -6.13 -11.91 -15.08
CA MET A 29 -5.89 -11.07 -13.91
C MET A 29 -7.05 -10.10 -13.70
N GLN A 30 -7.54 -9.46 -14.78
CA GLN A 30 -8.63 -8.50 -14.68
C GLN A 30 -9.91 -9.15 -14.12
N LYS A 31 -10.25 -10.37 -14.54
CA LYS A 31 -11.40 -11.11 -14.01
C LYS A 31 -11.28 -11.34 -12.50
N ASN A 32 -10.09 -11.71 -12.01
CA ASN A 32 -9.84 -11.89 -10.58
C ASN A 32 -9.86 -10.55 -9.83
N ILE A 33 -9.28 -9.51 -10.40
CA ILE A 33 -9.31 -8.14 -9.86
C ILE A 33 -10.76 -7.66 -9.67
N ASP A 34 -11.66 -7.93 -10.60
CA ASP A 34 -13.07 -7.49 -10.51
C ASP A 34 -13.81 -8.18 -9.35
N VAL A 35 -13.46 -9.43 -9.03
CA VAL A 35 -13.94 -10.12 -7.82
C VAL A 35 -13.45 -9.40 -6.57
N TYR A 36 -12.15 -9.05 -6.51
CA TYR A 36 -11.60 -8.28 -5.38
C TYR A 36 -12.20 -6.89 -5.26
N LYS A 37 -12.44 -6.18 -6.36
CA LYS A 37 -13.10 -4.85 -6.32
C LYS A 37 -14.42 -4.90 -5.58
N THR A 38 -15.27 -5.89 -5.88
CA THR A 38 -16.57 -6.06 -5.21
C THR A 38 -16.38 -6.24 -3.70
N LYS A 39 -15.46 -7.10 -3.30
CA LYS A 39 -15.12 -7.34 -1.89
C LYS A 39 -14.56 -6.09 -1.20
N ILE A 40 -13.64 -5.37 -1.85
CA ILE A 40 -12.98 -4.18 -1.30
C ILE A 40 -14.00 -3.05 -1.08
N VAL A 41 -14.96 -2.87 -1.98
CA VAL A 41 -16.06 -1.90 -1.80
C VAL A 41 -16.91 -2.25 -0.58
N GLN A 42 -17.23 -3.53 -0.36
CA GLN A 42 -17.92 -3.98 0.85
C GLN A 42 -17.10 -3.73 2.12
N TRP A 43 -15.80 -4.00 2.09
CA TRP A 43 -14.89 -3.74 3.21
C TRP A 43 -14.76 -2.25 3.53
N ALA A 44 -14.76 -1.39 2.51
CA ALA A 44 -14.74 0.06 2.71
C ALA A 44 -16.01 0.59 3.41
N ALA A 45 -17.12 -0.15 3.35
CA ALA A 45 -18.37 0.17 4.02
C ALA A 45 -18.52 -0.49 5.41
N ASP A 46 -17.53 -1.27 5.87
CA ASP A 46 -17.58 -1.92 7.18
C ASP A 46 -17.65 -0.86 8.30
N PRO A 47 -18.58 -0.98 9.25
CA PRO A 47 -18.75 -0.01 10.34
C PRO A 47 -17.50 0.21 11.18
N VAL A 48 -16.65 -0.81 11.38
CA VAL A 48 -15.38 -0.68 12.11
C VAL A 48 -14.41 0.23 11.35
N ILE A 49 -14.33 0.07 10.03
CA ILE A 49 -13.49 0.92 9.16
C ILE A 49 -14.02 2.36 9.15
N VAL A 50 -15.33 2.54 8.92
CA VAL A 50 -15.97 3.87 8.89
C VAL A 50 -15.74 4.61 10.22
N ASN A 51 -16.00 3.96 11.35
CA ASN A 51 -15.84 4.58 12.68
C ASN A 51 -14.37 4.93 12.96
N ALA A 52 -13.42 4.03 12.65
CA ALA A 52 -11.99 4.31 12.83
C ALA A 52 -11.53 5.52 12.01
N VAL A 53 -12.04 5.67 10.78
CA VAL A 53 -11.73 6.82 9.92
C VAL A 53 -12.36 8.11 10.48
N LYS A 54 -13.61 8.08 10.97
CA LYS A 54 -14.27 9.23 11.62
C LYS A 54 -13.45 9.72 12.81
N GLU A 55 -13.07 8.81 13.71
CA GLU A 55 -12.24 9.14 14.87
C GLU A 55 -10.87 9.71 14.48
N ALA A 56 -10.21 9.10 13.49
CA ALA A 56 -8.92 9.59 13.00
C ALA A 56 -9.03 10.97 12.34
N ASN A 57 -10.11 11.23 11.61
CA ASN A 57 -10.38 12.54 11.01
C ASN A 57 -10.65 13.61 12.09
N ALA A 58 -11.34 13.27 13.18
CA ALA A 58 -11.55 14.15 14.31
C ALA A 58 -10.25 14.50 15.05
N ARG A 59 -9.34 13.52 15.22
CA ARG A 59 -8.00 13.75 15.81
C ARG A 59 -7.06 14.53 14.87
N GLY A 60 -7.25 14.37 13.56
CA GLY A 60 -6.36 14.92 12.54
C GLY A 60 -5.08 14.08 12.32
N ALA A 61 -4.22 14.58 11.44
CA ALA A 61 -2.90 13.96 11.21
C ALA A 61 -1.99 14.21 12.43
N ILE A 62 -1.03 13.30 12.65
CA ILE A 62 -0.02 13.47 13.70
C ILE A 62 0.76 14.76 13.43
N PRO A 63 0.82 15.69 14.40
CA PRO A 63 1.52 16.96 14.24
C PRO A 63 2.97 16.76 13.79
N MET A 64 3.40 17.55 12.81
CA MET A 64 4.77 17.52 12.25
C MET A 64 5.21 16.17 11.65
N MET A 65 4.29 15.23 11.43
CA MET A 65 4.57 13.96 10.78
C MET A 65 4.45 14.11 9.26
N GLY A 66 5.58 14.23 8.59
CA GLY A 66 5.69 14.17 7.13
C GLY A 66 6.25 12.84 6.65
N ASN A 67 6.27 12.64 5.32
CA ASN A 67 6.78 11.40 4.72
C ASN A 67 8.30 11.18 4.95
N ALA A 68 9.09 12.24 5.17
CA ALA A 68 10.49 12.12 5.52
C ALA A 68 10.66 11.49 6.91
N LYS A 69 10.04 12.12 7.92
CA LYS A 69 10.09 11.62 9.30
C LYS A 69 9.49 10.22 9.45
N TRP A 70 8.41 9.93 8.69
CA TRP A 70 7.79 8.60 8.69
C TRP A 70 8.77 7.49 8.33
N ARG A 71 9.63 7.69 7.33
CA ARG A 71 10.62 6.69 6.89
C ARG A 71 11.75 6.42 7.89
N GLU A 72 11.92 7.30 8.88
CA GLU A 72 12.92 7.17 9.94
C GLU A 72 12.41 6.37 11.16
N ILE A 73 11.08 6.11 11.23
CA ILE A 73 10.48 5.40 12.34
C ILE A 73 10.72 3.90 12.17
N ASP A 74 11.17 3.25 13.25
CA ASP A 74 11.28 1.79 13.30
C ASP A 74 9.88 1.16 13.15
N PRO A 75 9.68 0.17 12.27
CA PRO A 75 8.41 -0.56 12.18
C PRO A 75 7.93 -1.18 13.51
N LYS A 76 8.83 -1.39 14.47
CA LYS A 76 8.51 -1.89 15.82
C LYS A 76 8.16 -0.78 16.82
N ASP A 77 8.23 0.49 16.40
CA ASP A 77 7.86 1.62 17.27
C ASP A 77 6.39 1.47 17.75
N PRO A 78 6.09 1.74 19.03
CA PRO A 78 4.72 1.69 19.57
C PRO A 78 3.71 2.50 18.76
N LEU A 79 4.14 3.60 18.14
CA LEU A 79 3.29 4.39 17.24
C LEU A 79 2.83 3.56 16.03
N ILE A 80 3.77 2.84 15.40
CA ILE A 80 3.47 1.98 14.24
C ILE A 80 2.59 0.81 14.66
N GLN A 81 2.93 0.15 15.77
CA GLN A 81 2.12 -0.93 16.34
C GLN A 81 0.68 -0.48 16.65
N GLY A 82 0.48 0.77 17.07
CA GLY A 82 -0.84 1.33 17.31
C GLY A 82 -1.74 1.36 16.05
N PHE A 83 -1.18 1.52 14.86
CA PHE A 83 -1.94 1.43 13.61
C PHE A 83 -2.32 -0.01 13.24
N GLU A 84 -1.50 -0.99 13.63
CA GLU A 84 -1.72 -2.41 13.35
C GLU A 84 -2.68 -3.06 14.35
N THR A 85 -2.70 -2.55 15.60
CA THR A 85 -3.44 -3.15 16.72
C THR A 85 -4.74 -2.42 17.09
N ASN A 86 -5.03 -1.26 16.52
CA ASN A 86 -6.35 -0.65 16.69
C ASN A 86 -7.45 -1.51 16.03
N ALA A 87 -8.73 -1.22 16.31
CA ALA A 87 -9.85 -2.03 15.83
C ALA A 87 -9.84 -2.24 14.30
N ALA A 88 -9.53 -1.20 13.53
CA ALA A 88 -9.42 -1.30 12.07
C ALA A 88 -8.18 -2.11 11.65
N GLY A 89 -7.04 -1.94 12.32
CA GLY A 89 -5.80 -2.70 12.06
C GLY A 89 -5.98 -4.21 12.28
N VAL A 90 -6.62 -4.59 13.38
CA VAL A 90 -6.99 -5.98 13.67
C VAL A 90 -7.92 -6.54 12.59
N LEU A 91 -8.93 -5.76 12.16
CA LEU A 91 -9.89 -6.20 11.14
C LEU A 91 -9.23 -6.39 9.77
N VAL A 92 -8.42 -5.42 9.30
CA VAL A 92 -7.74 -5.54 8.00
C VAL A 92 -6.71 -6.67 8.00
N THR A 93 -6.05 -6.93 9.15
CA THR A 93 -5.17 -8.07 9.33
C THR A 93 -5.94 -9.40 9.25
N LYS A 94 -7.14 -9.47 9.83
CA LYS A 94 -8.02 -10.64 9.67
C LYS A 94 -8.39 -10.89 8.21
N TRP A 95 -8.70 -9.84 7.43
CA TRP A 95 -9.00 -9.98 6.00
C TRP A 95 -7.79 -10.45 5.19
N MET A 96 -6.60 -9.91 5.46
CA MET A 96 -5.37 -10.34 4.80
C MET A 96 -5.06 -11.81 5.14
N ASN A 97 -5.19 -12.22 6.40
CA ASN A 97 -4.92 -13.59 6.85
C ASN A 97 -5.93 -14.62 6.30
N ALA A 98 -7.14 -14.18 5.90
CA ALA A 98 -8.10 -15.04 5.22
C ALA A 98 -7.72 -15.34 3.75
N ASP A 99 -6.82 -14.54 3.17
CA ASP A 99 -6.30 -14.71 1.81
C ASP A 99 -4.83 -14.24 1.70
N PRO A 100 -3.90 -14.89 2.41
CA PRO A 100 -2.51 -14.44 2.55
C PRO A 100 -1.69 -14.56 1.26
N LYS A 101 -2.19 -15.28 0.26
CA LYS A 101 -1.56 -15.37 -1.06
C LYS A 101 -2.04 -14.28 -2.01
N GLY A 102 -3.32 -13.94 -1.93
CA GLY A 102 -3.94 -12.95 -2.81
C GLY A 102 -3.71 -11.51 -2.35
N ILE A 103 -3.61 -11.27 -1.04
CA ILE A 103 -3.50 -9.93 -0.46
C ILE A 103 -2.10 -9.70 0.11
N ASN A 104 -1.37 -8.77 -0.48
CA ASN A 104 -0.05 -8.36 0.00
C ASN A 104 -0.13 -7.35 1.16
N LYS A 105 -1.04 -6.36 1.06
CA LYS A 105 -1.16 -5.30 2.07
C LYS A 105 -2.52 -4.61 2.00
N ILE A 106 -3.01 -4.15 3.15
CA ILE A 106 -4.19 -3.30 3.27
C ILE A 106 -3.82 -2.04 4.04
N VAL A 107 -4.27 -0.87 3.57
CA VAL A 107 -4.04 0.44 4.19
C VAL A 107 -5.35 1.22 4.25
N VAL A 108 -5.69 1.74 5.42
CA VAL A 108 -6.82 2.65 5.66
C VAL A 108 -6.27 4.06 5.85
N SER A 109 -6.84 5.03 5.14
CA SER A 109 -6.43 6.44 5.22
C SER A 109 -7.64 7.34 5.49
N GLY A 110 -7.44 8.41 6.25
CA GLY A 110 -8.43 9.44 6.51
C GLY A 110 -8.50 10.52 5.41
N ASN A 111 -9.29 11.57 5.66
CA ASN A 111 -9.62 12.65 4.71
C ASN A 111 -8.42 13.53 4.31
N LYS A 112 -7.37 13.60 5.12
CA LYS A 112 -6.10 14.28 4.80
C LYS A 112 -5.03 13.30 4.31
N SER A 113 -5.45 12.10 3.90
CA SER A 113 -4.60 10.99 3.48
C SER A 113 -3.63 10.45 4.55
N GLN A 114 -3.77 10.88 5.79
CA GLN A 114 -3.05 10.33 6.93
C GLN A 114 -3.44 8.86 7.18
N ARG A 115 -2.51 8.05 7.70
CA ARG A 115 -2.78 6.64 7.99
C ARG A 115 -3.69 6.51 9.21
N VAL A 116 -4.63 5.57 9.13
CA VAL A 116 -5.59 5.20 10.19
C VAL A 116 -5.31 3.80 10.68
N ALA A 117 -5.09 2.86 9.77
CA ALA A 117 -4.73 1.48 10.05
C ALA A 117 -4.01 0.85 8.85
N PHE A 118 -3.27 -0.23 9.07
CA PHE A 118 -2.65 -1.02 8.01
C PHE A 118 -2.24 -2.41 8.51
N THR A 119 -1.98 -3.32 7.59
CA THR A 119 -1.47 -4.68 7.90
C THR A 119 0.06 -4.72 8.03
N SER A 120 0.74 -3.77 7.42
CA SER A 120 2.18 -3.54 7.53
C SER A 120 2.50 -2.09 7.19
N MET A 121 3.56 -1.54 7.78
CA MET A 121 3.94 -0.14 7.64
C MET A 121 4.10 0.27 6.16
N PRO A 122 3.29 1.22 5.64
CA PRO A 122 3.44 1.70 4.27
C PRO A 122 4.63 2.66 4.15
N ALA A 123 5.22 2.75 2.94
CA ALA A 123 6.39 3.59 2.67
C ALA A 123 6.18 5.11 2.90
N ILE A 124 4.92 5.56 2.98
CA ILE A 124 4.55 6.96 3.18
C ILE A 124 3.42 7.10 4.21
N TYR A 125 3.45 8.18 5.00
CA TYR A 125 2.39 8.55 5.94
C TYR A 125 1.23 9.30 5.26
N ILE A 126 1.55 10.28 4.39
CA ILE A 126 0.59 11.10 3.66
C ILE A 126 0.56 10.67 2.20
N GLY A 127 -0.61 10.20 1.75
CA GLY A 127 -0.83 9.70 0.39
C GLY A 127 -1.39 10.71 -0.61
N LYS A 128 -1.74 11.93 -0.19
CA LYS A 128 -2.26 12.99 -1.06
C LYS A 128 -1.29 13.27 -2.22
N GLY A 129 -1.82 13.48 -3.42
CA GLY A 129 -1.03 13.62 -4.65
C GLY A 129 -0.70 12.27 -5.32
N LYS A 130 -1.19 11.15 -4.78
CA LYS A 130 -1.07 9.83 -5.42
C LYS A 130 -2.41 9.43 -6.03
N PRO A 131 -2.44 8.92 -7.29
CA PRO A 131 -3.68 8.55 -7.96
C PRO A 131 -4.57 7.59 -7.15
N ASN A 132 -3.97 6.61 -6.46
CA ASN A 132 -4.69 5.65 -5.62
C ASN A 132 -5.42 6.29 -4.43
N PHE A 133 -4.96 7.44 -3.95
CA PHE A 133 -5.69 8.21 -2.93
C PHE A 133 -6.65 9.22 -3.59
N ASP A 134 -6.15 10.07 -4.47
CA ASP A 134 -6.91 11.22 -4.98
C ASP A 134 -8.13 10.78 -5.80
N GLU A 135 -8.00 9.77 -6.67
CA GLU A 135 -9.11 9.22 -7.45
C GLU A 135 -10.15 8.51 -6.55
N ALA A 136 -9.69 7.73 -5.57
CA ALA A 136 -10.62 7.05 -4.66
C ALA A 136 -11.30 8.08 -3.74
N PHE A 137 -10.61 9.09 -3.26
CA PHE A 137 -11.19 10.15 -2.44
C PHE A 137 -12.18 11.03 -3.21
N SER A 138 -12.08 11.08 -4.55
CA SER A 138 -13.12 11.70 -5.41
C SER A 138 -14.40 10.87 -5.56
N GLY A 139 -14.47 9.68 -4.92
CA GLY A 139 -15.64 8.81 -4.91
C GLY A 139 -15.61 7.66 -5.91
N LYS A 140 -14.52 7.49 -6.68
CA LYS A 140 -14.34 6.41 -7.66
C LYS A 140 -13.67 5.19 -7.03
N VAL A 141 -13.92 4.00 -7.57
CA VAL A 141 -13.05 2.85 -7.31
C VAL A 141 -11.89 2.92 -8.29
N TRP A 142 -10.67 3.11 -7.76
CA TRP A 142 -9.47 3.19 -8.56
C TRP A 142 -8.77 1.83 -8.65
N GLN A 143 -8.17 1.54 -9.80
CA GLN A 143 -7.34 0.38 -10.06
C GLN A 143 -6.02 0.82 -10.66
N GLN A 144 -4.92 0.26 -10.18
CA GLN A 144 -3.61 0.43 -10.81
C GLN A 144 -3.62 -0.16 -12.21
N PRO A 145 -3.15 0.59 -13.24
CA PRO A 145 -3.26 0.15 -14.65
C PRO A 145 -2.31 -1.00 -15.01
N GLU A 146 -1.24 -1.19 -14.29
CA GLU A 146 -0.20 -2.21 -14.51
C GLU A 146 0.29 -2.74 -13.16
N SER A 147 0.82 -3.98 -13.12
CA SER A 147 1.46 -4.47 -11.90
C SER A 147 2.81 -3.79 -11.70
N LYS A 148 3.13 -3.47 -10.43
CA LYS A 148 4.40 -2.83 -10.05
C LYS A 148 4.84 -3.35 -8.69
N PRO A 149 6.15 -3.37 -8.40
CA PRO A 149 6.65 -3.66 -7.06
C PRO A 149 6.07 -2.70 -6.02
N ASP A 150 5.53 -3.25 -4.94
CA ASP A 150 5.13 -2.44 -3.79
C ASP A 150 6.39 -1.89 -3.10
N PRO A 151 6.49 -0.57 -2.86
CA PRO A 151 7.73 0.05 -2.35
C PRO A 151 8.19 -0.47 -0.97
N SER A 152 7.29 -1.04 -0.17
CA SER A 152 7.62 -1.55 1.17
C SER A 152 7.89 -3.05 1.22
N THR A 153 7.27 -3.84 0.33
CA THR A 153 7.40 -5.31 0.33
C THR A 153 8.24 -5.86 -0.85
N GLN A 154 8.45 -5.05 -1.89
CA GLN A 154 9.12 -5.42 -3.15
C GLN A 154 8.40 -6.55 -3.92
N ILE A 155 7.16 -6.85 -3.55
CA ILE A 155 6.30 -7.83 -4.24
C ILE A 155 5.55 -7.11 -5.36
N ASP A 156 5.49 -7.72 -6.56
CA ASP A 156 4.69 -7.19 -7.65
C ASP A 156 3.20 -7.25 -7.31
N THR A 157 2.55 -6.09 -7.35
CA THR A 157 1.16 -5.94 -6.94
C THR A 157 0.34 -5.14 -7.94
N VAL A 158 -0.97 -5.38 -7.90
CA VAL A 158 -1.99 -4.48 -8.45
C VAL A 158 -2.77 -3.87 -7.30
N GLN A 159 -2.77 -2.54 -7.21
CA GLN A 159 -3.49 -1.83 -6.16
C GLN A 159 -4.92 -1.51 -6.59
N ILE A 160 -5.85 -1.69 -5.65
CA ILE A 160 -7.25 -1.27 -5.75
C ILE A 160 -7.53 -0.33 -4.59
N ALA A 161 -8.15 0.82 -4.87
CA ALA A 161 -8.56 1.76 -3.83
C ALA A 161 -10.05 2.05 -3.94
N ALA A 162 -10.75 1.99 -2.81
CA ALA A 162 -12.17 2.28 -2.72
C ALA A 162 -12.43 3.44 -1.74
N PRO A 163 -13.42 4.30 -2.03
CA PRO A 163 -13.84 5.35 -1.11
C PRO A 163 -14.49 4.77 0.13
N ILE A 164 -14.11 5.25 1.31
CA ILE A 164 -14.81 5.01 2.57
C ILE A 164 -15.81 6.16 2.74
N LYS A 165 -17.09 5.82 2.96
CA LYS A 165 -18.18 6.80 3.01
C LYS A 165 -18.93 6.77 4.33
N ASP A 166 -19.38 7.95 4.78
CA ASP A 166 -20.32 8.13 5.88
C ASP A 166 -21.47 9.01 5.38
N GLY A 167 -22.72 8.52 5.42
CA GLY A 167 -23.88 9.27 4.93
C GLY A 167 -23.79 9.70 3.45
N GLY A 168 -22.98 9.02 2.62
CA GLY A 168 -22.75 9.38 1.21
C GLY A 168 -21.51 10.24 0.98
N GLU A 169 -20.98 10.94 1.98
CA GLU A 169 -19.74 11.71 1.91
C GLU A 169 -18.51 10.80 1.96
N VAL A 170 -17.49 11.08 1.14
CA VAL A 170 -16.21 10.36 1.19
C VAL A 170 -15.37 10.92 2.34
N ILE A 171 -15.09 10.09 3.33
CA ILE A 171 -14.34 10.44 4.53
C ILE A 171 -12.94 9.85 4.59
N GLY A 172 -12.61 8.92 3.68
CA GLY A 172 -11.32 8.25 3.65
C GLY A 172 -11.19 7.30 2.46
N VAL A 173 -10.10 6.53 2.43
CA VAL A 173 -9.78 5.58 1.36
C VAL A 173 -9.28 4.26 1.96
N LEU A 174 -9.83 3.15 1.49
CA LEU A 174 -9.32 1.80 1.69
C LEU A 174 -8.49 1.40 0.47
N LEU A 175 -7.21 1.13 0.66
CA LEU A 175 -6.27 0.64 -0.36
C LEU A 175 -5.91 -0.81 -0.08
N VAL A 176 -6.04 -1.67 -1.08
CA VAL A 176 -5.61 -3.07 -1.03
C VAL A 176 -4.60 -3.33 -2.14
N SER A 177 -3.44 -3.84 -1.80
CA SER A 177 -2.41 -4.31 -2.73
C SER A 177 -2.59 -5.81 -2.92
N LEU A 178 -2.95 -6.25 -4.13
CA LEU A 178 -3.11 -7.65 -4.50
C LEU A 178 -1.81 -8.19 -5.07
N THR A 179 -1.41 -9.39 -4.69
CA THR A 179 -0.22 -10.06 -5.21
C THR A 179 -0.42 -10.45 -6.69
N ALA A 180 0.32 -9.85 -7.61
CA ALA A 180 0.09 -9.99 -9.05
C ALA A 180 0.22 -11.44 -9.54
N SER A 181 1.14 -12.23 -8.99
CA SER A 181 1.35 -13.64 -9.37
C SER A 181 0.18 -14.56 -8.99
N ASN A 182 -0.76 -14.10 -8.16
CA ASN A 182 -1.92 -14.87 -7.71
C ASN A 182 -3.25 -14.37 -8.32
N LEU A 183 -3.19 -13.45 -9.31
CA LEU A 183 -4.34 -12.92 -10.04
C LEU A 183 -4.68 -13.70 -11.31
#